data_78f2e28415fa8e8cc49f1b46b8891d73
#
_entry.id   78f2e28415fa8e8cc49f1b46b8891d73
#
_cell.length_a   1.000
_cell.length_b   1.000
_cell.length_c   1.000
_cell.angle_alpha   90.00
_cell.angle_beta   90.00
_cell.angle_gamma   90.00
#
_symmetry.space_group_name_H-M   'P 1'
#
loop_
_entity.id
_entity.type
_entity.pdbx_description
1 polymer ?
#
loop_
_entity_poly.entity_id
_entity_poly.type
_entity_poly.pdbx_seq_one_letter_code
_entity_poly.pdbx_strand_id
1 'polypeptide(L)'
;MRLGTVIGRLTMSQVAPGMEGARWLLVSPATRKQMPSLDGDPVLTAQPSLVVYDDLGAGVGDVIGFVEGREAASPFVPPIPIDAINAAIIDRINFQPLS
;
A
#
# COMPACT_ATOMS: atom_id res chain seq x y z
N MET A 1 3.05 -4.98 -9.19
CA MET A 1 2.43 -4.90 -7.84
C MET A 1 3.43 -5.37 -6.80
N ARG A 2 3.49 -4.68 -5.71
CA ARG A 2 4.34 -5.04 -4.57
C ARG A 2 3.47 -5.30 -3.36
N LEU A 3 4.02 -6.01 -2.39
CA LEU A 3 3.33 -6.25 -1.12
C LEU A 3 3.92 -5.37 -0.02
N GLY A 4 3.08 -5.01 0.93
CA GLY A 4 3.51 -4.26 2.10
C GLY A 4 2.48 -4.35 3.21
N THR A 5 2.89 -3.91 4.40
CA THR A 5 2.03 -3.88 5.58
C THR A 5 1.62 -2.45 5.86
N VAL A 6 0.33 -2.24 6.09
CA VAL A 6 -0.18 -0.92 6.49
C VAL A 6 0.23 -0.68 7.94
N ILE A 7 1.03 0.37 8.16
CA ILE A 7 1.53 0.70 9.50
C ILE A 7 0.94 1.99 10.05
N GLY A 8 0.16 2.71 9.26
CA GLY A 8 -0.46 3.94 9.72
C GLY A 8 -1.41 4.50 8.68
N ARG A 9 -2.07 5.59 9.05
CA ARG A 9 -2.97 6.33 8.18
C ARG A 9 -2.62 7.80 8.27
N LEU A 10 -2.80 8.51 7.15
CA LEU A 10 -2.53 9.94 7.07
C LEU A 10 -3.82 10.70 6.84
N THR A 11 -3.93 11.84 7.49
CA THR A 11 -4.99 12.81 7.25
C THR A 11 -4.36 14.06 6.65
N MET A 12 -4.85 14.49 5.50
CA MET A 12 -4.32 15.65 4.80
C MET A 12 -5.17 16.87 5.12
N SER A 13 -4.52 17.99 5.47
CA SER A 13 -5.24 19.25 5.70
C SER A 13 -5.60 19.93 4.39
N GLN A 14 -4.76 19.78 3.37
CA GLN A 14 -5.00 20.30 2.03
C GLN A 14 -4.50 19.30 1.00
N VAL A 15 -5.23 19.15 -0.09
CA VAL A 15 -4.86 18.24 -1.17
C VAL A 15 -5.07 18.91 -2.52
N ALA A 16 -4.41 18.38 -3.53
CA ALA A 16 -4.61 18.85 -4.91
C ALA A 16 -6.04 18.51 -5.37
N PRO A 17 -6.58 19.28 -6.34
CA PRO A 17 -7.91 18.98 -6.90
C PRO A 17 -8.00 17.53 -7.39
N GLY A 18 -9.13 16.90 -7.10
CA GLY A 18 -9.37 15.51 -7.46
C GLY A 18 -9.01 14.52 -6.37
N MET A 19 -8.34 14.97 -5.31
CA MET A 19 -7.89 14.09 -4.21
C MET A 19 -8.69 14.29 -2.92
N GLU A 20 -9.75 15.09 -2.96
CA GLU A 20 -10.57 15.37 -1.79
C GLU A 20 -11.27 14.09 -1.32
N GLY A 21 -11.29 13.88 -0.01
CA GLY A 21 -11.95 12.71 0.58
C GLY A 21 -11.17 11.42 0.43
N ALA A 22 -9.97 11.47 -0.13
CA ALA A 22 -9.14 10.28 -0.29
C ALA A 22 -8.66 9.74 1.05
N ARG A 23 -8.47 8.43 1.09
CA ARG A 23 -7.83 7.76 2.22
C ARG A 23 -6.36 7.54 1.89
N TRP A 24 -5.51 7.77 2.87
CA TRP A 24 -4.07 7.65 2.70
C TRP A 24 -3.51 6.67 3.73
N LEU A 25 -2.73 5.72 3.25
CA LEU A 25 -2.09 4.72 4.09
C LEU A 25 -0.59 4.96 4.12
N LEU A 26 0.01 4.72 5.27
CA LEU A 26 1.46 4.61 5.38
C LEU A 26 1.79 3.13 5.33
N VAL A 27 2.63 2.74 4.38
CA VAL A 27 2.87 1.33 4.07
C VAL A 27 4.36 1.03 4.16
N SER A 28 4.70 -0.04 4.86
CA SER A 28 6.06 -0.57 4.91
C SER A 28 6.19 -1.67 3.86
N PRO A 29 6.96 -1.45 2.78
CA PRO A 29 7.09 -2.46 1.72
C PRO A 29 7.82 -3.69 2.22
N ALA A 30 7.43 -4.85 1.71
CA ALA A 30 8.03 -6.12 2.06
C ALA A 30 9.07 -6.53 1.03
N THR A 31 10.17 -7.12 1.52
CA THR A 31 11.10 -7.82 0.66
C THR A 31 10.73 -9.29 0.61
N ARG A 32 11.36 -10.04 -0.30
CA ARG A 32 11.13 -11.47 -0.42
C ARG A 32 11.42 -12.20 0.88
N LYS A 33 12.43 -11.74 1.63
CA LYS A 33 12.80 -12.37 2.91
C LYS A 33 11.71 -12.25 3.96
N GLN A 34 10.86 -11.25 3.87
CA GLN A 34 9.83 -10.97 4.86
C GLN A 34 8.47 -11.56 4.51
N MET A 35 8.33 -12.13 3.31
CA MET A 35 7.05 -12.71 2.88
C MET A 35 6.46 -13.72 3.87
N PRO A 36 7.24 -14.65 4.44
CA PRO A 36 6.65 -15.62 5.37
C PRO A 36 6.13 -15.01 6.66
N SER A 37 6.61 -13.84 7.06
CA SER A 37 6.21 -13.20 8.32
C SER A 37 5.07 -12.20 8.15
N LEU A 38 4.59 -11.96 6.92
CA LEU A 38 3.54 -10.98 6.69
C LEU A 38 2.16 -11.44 7.15
N ASP A 39 1.98 -12.75 7.36
CA ASP A 39 0.71 -13.28 7.86
C ASP A 39 0.51 -13.04 9.35
N GLY A 40 1.50 -12.53 10.06
CA GLY A 40 1.45 -12.27 11.48
C GLY A 40 1.25 -10.79 11.79
N ASP A 41 1.92 -10.34 12.86
CA ASP A 41 1.87 -8.95 13.28
C ASP A 41 2.47 -8.02 12.21
N PRO A 42 2.07 -6.73 12.21
CA PRO A 42 2.67 -5.77 11.28
C PRO A 42 4.19 -5.74 11.40
N VAL A 43 4.87 -5.76 10.26
CA VAL A 43 6.32 -5.82 10.21
C VAL A 43 6.87 -4.56 9.57
N LEU A 44 7.76 -3.87 10.30
CA LEU A 44 8.54 -2.77 9.74
C LEU A 44 9.77 -3.36 9.06
N THR A 45 10.00 -2.95 7.83
CA THR A 45 11.15 -3.41 7.06
C THR A 45 12.19 -2.30 6.96
N ALA A 46 13.39 -2.63 6.49
CA ALA A 46 14.44 -1.65 6.23
C ALA A 46 14.14 -0.80 5.00
N GLN A 47 13.14 -1.15 4.19
CA GLN A 47 12.73 -0.37 3.04
C GLN A 47 12.02 0.91 3.50
N PRO A 48 12.25 2.04 2.81
CA PRO A 48 11.52 3.27 3.14
C PRO A 48 10.02 3.07 3.03
N SER A 49 9.28 3.59 4.00
CA SER A 49 7.82 3.57 3.95
C SER A 49 7.32 4.54 2.89
N LEU A 50 6.13 4.28 2.36
CA LEU A 50 5.53 5.15 1.36
C LEU A 50 4.06 5.41 1.67
N VAL A 51 3.56 6.47 1.04
CA VAL A 51 2.16 6.88 1.16
C VAL A 51 1.39 6.30 -0.02
N VAL A 52 0.31 5.59 0.29
CA VAL A 52 -0.48 4.86 -0.71
C VAL A 52 -1.91 5.35 -0.67
N TYR A 53 -2.46 5.70 -1.83
CA TYR A 53 -3.88 6.02 -1.98
C TYR A 53 -4.71 4.75 -1.78
N ASP A 54 -5.80 4.87 -1.01
CA ASP A 54 -6.65 3.70 -0.72
C ASP A 54 -8.12 4.04 -0.91
N ASP A 55 -8.82 3.23 -1.68
CA ASP A 55 -10.28 3.24 -1.76
C ASP A 55 -10.88 1.85 -1.51
N LEU A 56 -10.09 0.92 -0.99
CA LEU A 56 -10.55 -0.43 -0.68
C LEU A 56 -10.89 -0.61 0.80
N GLY A 57 -10.46 0.32 1.66
CA GLY A 57 -10.77 0.26 3.07
C GLY A 57 -9.77 -0.53 3.91
N ALA A 58 -8.50 -0.56 3.52
CA ALA A 58 -7.47 -1.22 4.32
C ALA A 58 -7.23 -0.49 5.63
N GLY A 59 -6.88 -1.24 6.66
CA GLY A 59 -6.55 -0.72 7.98
C GLY A 59 -5.15 -1.11 8.43
N VAL A 60 -4.71 -0.51 9.53
CA VAL A 60 -3.40 -0.82 10.12
C VAL A 60 -3.33 -2.31 10.45
N GLY A 61 -2.24 -2.94 10.04
CA GLY A 61 -2.04 -4.37 10.20
C GLY A 61 -2.36 -5.18 8.95
N ASP A 62 -3.14 -4.62 8.02
CA ASP A 62 -3.45 -5.32 6.78
C ASP A 62 -2.20 -5.41 5.89
N VAL A 63 -2.08 -6.53 5.19
CA VAL A 63 -1.11 -6.69 4.12
C VAL A 63 -1.82 -6.35 2.82
N ILE A 64 -1.21 -5.50 2.02
CA ILE A 64 -1.81 -5.04 0.76
C ILE A 64 -0.87 -5.30 -0.41
N GLY A 65 -1.47 -5.37 -1.61
CA GLY A 65 -0.73 -5.29 -2.85
C GLY A 65 -0.95 -3.91 -3.46
N PHE A 66 0.11 -3.18 -3.73
CA PHE A 66 0.00 -1.82 -4.25
C PHE A 66 0.79 -1.67 -5.54
N VAL A 67 0.33 -0.73 -6.35
CA VAL A 67 0.92 -0.39 -7.64
C VAL A 67 1.55 0.98 -7.53
N GLU A 68 2.76 1.13 -8.08
CA GLU A 68 3.53 2.36 -8.03
C GLU A 68 3.70 2.97 -9.42
N GLY A 69 4.13 4.23 -9.44
CA GLY A 69 4.44 4.93 -10.66
C GLY A 69 3.21 5.43 -11.39
N ARG A 70 3.33 5.59 -12.69
CA ARG A 70 2.25 6.15 -13.52
C ARG A 70 0.99 5.29 -13.49
N GLU A 71 1.13 4.00 -13.36
CA GLU A 71 0.00 3.08 -13.32
C GLU A 71 -0.92 3.35 -12.12
N ALA A 72 -0.39 3.93 -11.05
CA ALA A 72 -1.21 4.27 -9.88
C ALA A 72 -2.27 5.30 -10.23
N ALA A 73 -2.00 6.23 -11.13
CA ALA A 73 -2.94 7.27 -11.52
C ALA A 73 -3.86 6.84 -12.67
N SER A 74 -3.60 5.69 -13.29
CA SER A 74 -4.35 5.23 -14.46
C SER A 74 -5.86 5.08 -14.24
N PRO A 75 -6.34 4.65 -13.05
CA PRO A 75 -7.78 4.52 -12.83
C PRO A 75 -8.54 5.84 -12.82
N PHE A 76 -7.86 6.98 -12.75
CA PHE A 76 -8.51 8.28 -12.58
C PHE A 76 -8.60 9.03 -13.90
N VAL A 77 -9.73 9.73 -14.13
CA VAL A 77 -9.96 10.54 -15.32
C VAL A 77 -10.51 11.89 -14.87
N PRO A 78 -9.72 12.98 -14.96
CA PRO A 78 -8.30 13.01 -15.33
C PRO A 78 -7.40 12.39 -14.26
N PRO A 79 -6.18 12.01 -14.62
CA PRO A 79 -5.24 11.44 -13.63
C PRO A 79 -4.96 12.42 -12.50
N ILE A 80 -4.78 11.89 -11.28
CA ILE A 80 -4.45 12.68 -10.10
C ILE A 80 -2.98 12.46 -9.72
N PRO A 81 -2.37 13.39 -8.96
CA PRO A 81 -0.93 13.31 -8.67
C PRO A 81 -0.64 12.32 -7.52
N ILE A 82 -0.83 11.05 -7.77
CA ILE A 82 -0.47 9.99 -6.83
C ILE A 82 0.59 9.09 -7.45
N ASP A 83 1.38 8.47 -6.60
CA ASP A 83 2.50 7.62 -7.00
C ASP A 83 2.34 6.17 -6.56
N ALA A 84 1.34 5.88 -5.75
CA ALA A 84 1.05 4.52 -5.32
C ALA A 84 -0.44 4.40 -4.98
N ILE A 85 -1.03 3.27 -5.36
CA ILE A 85 -2.43 2.98 -5.11
C ILE A 85 -2.58 1.55 -4.59
N ASN A 86 -3.45 1.37 -3.59
CA ASN A 86 -3.79 0.05 -3.09
C ASN A 86 -4.63 -0.69 -4.12
N ALA A 87 -4.12 -1.81 -4.61
CA ALA A 87 -4.80 -2.61 -5.62
C ALA A 87 -5.49 -3.84 -5.02
N ALA A 88 -5.10 -4.27 -3.82
CA ALA A 88 -5.68 -5.47 -3.20
C ALA A 88 -5.39 -5.51 -1.71
N ILE A 89 -6.32 -6.04 -0.93
CA ILE A 89 -6.08 -6.40 0.46
C ILE A 89 -5.83 -7.90 0.47
N ILE A 90 -4.69 -8.31 1.04
CA ILE A 90 -4.26 -9.70 0.98
C ILE A 90 -4.87 -10.46 2.15
N ASP A 91 -5.55 -11.55 1.84
CA ASP A 91 -6.14 -12.41 2.85
C ASP A 91 -5.15 -13.46 3.34
N ARG A 92 -4.42 -14.07 2.41
CA ARG A 92 -3.50 -15.16 2.74
C ARG A 92 -2.31 -15.15 1.79
N ILE A 93 -1.14 -15.49 2.33
CA ILE A 93 0.06 -15.67 1.54
C ILE A 93 0.50 -17.13 1.67
N ASN A 94 0.57 -17.81 0.53
CA ASN A 94 1.15 -19.14 0.44
C ASN A 94 2.49 -19.01 -0.27
N PHE A 95 3.55 -18.98 0.49
CA PHE A 95 4.88 -18.71 -0.02
C PHE A 95 5.81 -19.87 0.31
N GLN A 96 6.40 -20.48 -0.73
CA GLN A 96 7.41 -21.52 -0.58
C GLN A 96 8.69 -21.01 -1.22
N PRO A 97 9.68 -20.64 -0.41
CA PRO A 97 10.95 -20.20 -0.97
C PRO A 97 11.63 -21.33 -1.72
N LEU A 98 12.17 -20.98 -2.87
CA LEU A 98 13.04 -21.91 -3.59
C LEU A 98 14.37 -21.99 -2.85
N SER A 99 14.65 -23.14 -2.31
CA SER A 99 15.88 -23.37 -1.55
C SER A 99 17.02 -23.80 -2.45
#